data_ba64b945f28660569a75a1907292acf8
#
_entry.id   ba64b945f28660569a75a1907292acf8
#
_cell.length_a   1.000
_cell.length_b   1.000
_cell.length_c   1.000
_cell.angle_alpha   90.00
_cell.angle_beta   90.00
_cell.angle_gamma   90.00
#
_symmetry.space_group_name_H-M   'P 1'
#
loop_
_entity.id
_entity.type
_entity.pdbx_description
1 polymer ?
#
loop_
_entity_poly.entity_id
_entity_poly.type
_entity_poly.pdbx_seq_one_letter_code
_entity_poly.pdbx_strand_id
1 'polypeptide(L)'
;NMNMVIKNQINKSIFGEDSTKTISLNNFLAGFAASAKGKGQKMTVEQARTIEQNTSKAIQTKAAEKTYGANKKKSDAYMAANAKKPGVKTIGQGVQVKELKAGSGATPKTTDVVKINYVGKTIEGKVFDHRDNAPMPVSGVIPGFTEALTKMPVGAKWEITIPYSAGYGSQQPSPDLKPFSTLVFTVELLGIEKAPEGRPAMPGAKPGM
;
A
#
# COMPACT_ATOMS: atom_id res chain seq x y z
N ASN A 1 -4.37 -33.43 -15.35
CA ASN A 1 -3.33 -33.32 -16.36
C ASN A 1 -2.50 -32.07 -16.09
N MET A 2 -1.16 -32.24 -15.84
CA MET A 2 -0.21 -31.18 -15.44
C MET A 2 -0.23 -29.96 -16.37
N ASN A 3 -0.39 -30.17 -17.67
CA ASN A 3 -0.53 -29.10 -18.67
C ASN A 3 -1.74 -28.19 -18.40
N MET A 4 -2.84 -28.77 -17.93
CA MET A 4 -4.04 -28.02 -17.59
C MET A 4 -3.86 -27.17 -16.32
N VAL A 5 -3.14 -27.71 -15.33
CA VAL A 5 -2.81 -26.99 -14.10
C VAL A 5 -1.87 -25.80 -14.40
N ILE A 6 -0.83 -26.02 -15.23
CA ILE A 6 0.08 -24.95 -15.63
C ILE A 6 -0.67 -23.88 -16.43
N LYS A 7 -1.47 -24.29 -17.42
CA LYS A 7 -2.17 -23.36 -18.30
C LYS A 7 -3.28 -22.55 -17.57
N ASN A 8 -4.06 -23.20 -16.72
CA ASN A 8 -5.26 -22.59 -16.16
C ASN A 8 -5.04 -22.01 -14.75
N GLN A 9 -4.08 -22.48 -13.99
CA GLN A 9 -3.83 -22.01 -12.63
C GLN A 9 -2.51 -21.25 -12.53
N ILE A 10 -1.39 -21.85 -12.90
CA ILE A 10 -0.08 -21.24 -12.70
C ILE A 10 0.14 -20.05 -13.65
N ASN A 11 -0.17 -20.20 -14.94
CA ASN A 11 -0.05 -19.09 -15.88
C ASN A 11 -0.97 -17.92 -15.50
N LYS A 12 -2.20 -18.20 -15.08
CA LYS A 12 -3.14 -17.17 -14.67
C LYS A 12 -2.69 -16.46 -13.40
N SER A 13 -2.11 -17.17 -12.44
CA SER A 13 -1.58 -16.57 -11.21
C SER A 13 -0.35 -15.69 -11.47
N ILE A 14 0.49 -16.06 -12.44
CA ILE A 14 1.73 -15.32 -12.74
C ILE A 14 1.52 -14.20 -13.76
N PHE A 15 0.78 -14.47 -14.83
CA PHE A 15 0.61 -13.56 -15.97
C PHE A 15 -0.76 -12.86 -16.02
N GLY A 16 -1.67 -13.17 -15.06
CA GLY A 16 -3.03 -12.63 -15.06
C GLY A 16 -3.80 -13.10 -16.29
N GLU A 17 -4.49 -12.19 -16.97
CA GLU A 17 -5.26 -12.47 -18.18
C GLU A 17 -4.39 -12.41 -19.46
N ASP A 18 -3.06 -12.25 -19.37
CA ASP A 18 -2.16 -12.24 -20.52
C ASP A 18 -1.95 -13.67 -21.04
N SER A 19 -2.84 -14.12 -21.92
CA SER A 19 -2.80 -15.48 -22.52
C SER A 19 -1.64 -15.68 -23.53
N THR A 20 -0.90 -14.62 -23.88
CA THR A 20 0.26 -14.71 -24.79
C THR A 20 1.51 -15.26 -24.10
N LYS A 21 1.51 -15.28 -22.77
CA LYS A 21 2.62 -15.77 -21.95
C LYS A 21 2.29 -17.11 -21.31
N THR A 22 3.29 -17.97 -21.30
CA THR A 22 3.18 -19.27 -20.64
C THR A 22 4.52 -19.72 -20.05
N ILE A 23 4.43 -20.46 -18.96
CA ILE A 23 5.60 -21.13 -18.39
C ILE A 23 5.96 -22.33 -19.29
N SER A 24 7.23 -22.46 -19.59
CA SER A 24 7.74 -23.66 -20.26
C SER A 24 7.53 -24.89 -19.37
N LEU A 25 6.71 -25.83 -19.83
CA LEU A 25 6.47 -27.09 -19.11
C LEU A 25 7.78 -27.85 -18.87
N ASN A 26 8.66 -27.87 -19.86
CA ASN A 26 9.95 -28.57 -19.77
C ASN A 26 10.84 -27.96 -18.68
N ASN A 27 10.94 -26.63 -18.61
CA ASN A 27 11.71 -25.94 -17.58
C ASN A 27 11.09 -26.15 -16.19
N PHE A 28 9.75 -26.14 -16.09
CA PHE A 28 9.03 -26.41 -14.86
C PHE A 28 9.31 -27.82 -14.35
N LEU A 29 9.18 -28.83 -15.22
CA LEU A 29 9.43 -30.24 -14.86
C LEU A 29 10.91 -30.50 -14.55
N ALA A 30 11.82 -29.88 -15.27
CA ALA A 30 13.26 -29.97 -14.99
C ALA A 30 13.60 -29.38 -13.62
N GLY A 31 13.04 -28.23 -13.28
CA GLY A 31 13.22 -27.58 -11.97
C GLY A 31 12.62 -28.44 -10.84
N PHE A 32 11.43 -29.02 -11.04
CA PHE A 32 10.79 -29.91 -10.09
C PHE A 32 11.61 -31.19 -9.85
N ALA A 33 12.09 -31.81 -10.93
CA ALA A 33 12.91 -33.02 -10.84
C ALA A 33 14.26 -32.75 -10.17
N ALA A 34 14.89 -31.60 -10.43
CA ALA A 34 16.11 -31.17 -9.78
C ALA A 34 15.92 -30.93 -8.27
N SER A 35 14.82 -30.27 -7.92
CA SER A 35 14.44 -30.03 -6.52
C SER A 35 14.19 -31.34 -5.75
N ALA A 36 13.45 -32.28 -6.35
CA ALA A 36 13.17 -33.59 -5.75
C ALA A 36 14.44 -34.43 -5.53
N LYS A 37 15.47 -34.23 -6.36
CA LYS A 37 16.78 -34.89 -6.24
C LYS A 37 17.77 -34.14 -5.32
N GLY A 38 17.38 -33.00 -4.75
CA GLY A 38 18.26 -32.15 -3.95
C GLY A 38 19.47 -31.58 -4.71
N LYS A 39 19.42 -31.57 -6.05
CA LYS A 39 20.51 -31.13 -6.93
C LYS A 39 20.06 -29.95 -7.81
N GLY A 40 20.99 -29.06 -8.13
CA GLY A 40 20.76 -27.99 -9.10
C GLY A 40 19.96 -26.79 -8.59
N GLN A 41 19.77 -26.65 -7.29
CA GLN A 41 19.18 -25.43 -6.73
C GLN A 41 20.16 -24.28 -6.87
N LYS A 42 19.82 -23.31 -7.76
CA LYS A 42 20.62 -22.09 -7.99
C LYS A 42 20.31 -20.97 -6.99
N MET A 43 19.30 -21.16 -6.15
CA MET A 43 18.86 -20.17 -5.17
C MET A 43 18.18 -20.84 -3.97
N THR A 44 18.14 -20.16 -2.83
CA THR A 44 17.41 -20.62 -1.65
C THR A 44 15.88 -20.47 -1.87
N VAL A 45 15.07 -21.19 -1.07
CA VAL A 45 13.60 -21.05 -1.08
C VAL A 45 13.17 -19.60 -0.80
N GLU A 46 13.89 -18.92 0.10
CA GLU A 46 13.63 -17.53 0.46
C GLU A 46 13.92 -16.57 -0.69
N GLN A 47 15.06 -16.75 -1.39
CA GLN A 47 15.37 -16.02 -2.61
C GLN A 47 14.32 -16.26 -3.70
N ALA A 48 13.90 -17.50 -3.89
CA ALA A 48 12.87 -17.84 -4.88
C ALA A 48 11.52 -17.17 -4.54
N ARG A 49 11.10 -17.17 -3.28
CA ARG A 49 9.89 -16.46 -2.82
C ARG A 49 9.98 -14.96 -3.05
N THR A 50 11.12 -14.34 -2.75
CA THR A 50 11.34 -12.91 -2.96
C THR A 50 11.23 -12.56 -4.44
N ILE A 51 11.86 -13.34 -5.33
CA ILE A 51 11.79 -13.14 -6.77
C ILE A 51 10.36 -13.34 -7.28
N GLU A 52 9.65 -14.38 -6.83
CA GLU A 52 8.27 -14.63 -7.20
C GLU A 52 7.36 -13.46 -6.79
N GLN A 53 7.43 -13.02 -5.55
CA GLN A 53 6.64 -11.89 -5.04
C GLN A 53 6.91 -10.60 -5.82
N ASN A 54 8.18 -10.28 -6.06
CA ASN A 54 8.57 -9.08 -6.82
C ASN A 54 8.10 -9.17 -8.27
N THR A 55 8.22 -10.35 -8.89
CA THR A 55 7.79 -10.59 -10.28
C THR A 55 6.28 -10.50 -10.41
N SER A 56 5.53 -11.18 -9.53
CA SER A 56 4.07 -11.12 -9.49
C SER A 56 3.57 -9.69 -9.28
N LYS A 57 4.17 -8.94 -8.34
CA LYS A 57 3.86 -7.54 -8.11
C LYS A 57 4.15 -6.67 -9.35
N ALA A 58 5.28 -6.89 -10.02
CA ALA A 58 5.63 -6.14 -11.23
C ALA A 58 4.64 -6.42 -12.39
N ILE A 59 4.23 -7.67 -12.56
CA ILE A 59 3.24 -8.07 -13.58
C ILE A 59 1.89 -7.44 -13.28
N GLN A 60 1.41 -7.55 -12.04
CA GLN A 60 0.15 -6.92 -11.60
C GLN A 60 0.18 -5.42 -11.79
N THR A 61 1.30 -4.77 -11.45
CA THR A 61 1.46 -3.32 -11.65
C THR A 61 1.38 -2.95 -13.13
N LYS A 62 2.06 -3.68 -14.02
CA LYS A 62 2.00 -3.43 -15.48
C LYS A 62 0.58 -3.64 -16.03
N ALA A 63 -0.12 -4.69 -15.59
CA ALA A 63 -1.50 -4.94 -15.99
C ALA A 63 -2.43 -3.81 -15.52
N ALA A 64 -2.28 -3.39 -14.27
CA ALA A 64 -3.02 -2.27 -13.72
C ALA A 64 -2.71 -0.94 -14.45
N GLU A 65 -1.45 -0.68 -14.82
CA GLU A 65 -1.06 0.50 -15.60
C GLU A 65 -1.71 0.54 -16.98
N LYS A 66 -1.84 -0.62 -17.63
CA LYS A 66 -2.54 -0.72 -18.92
C LYS A 66 -4.02 -0.30 -18.81
N THR A 67 -4.69 -0.69 -17.73
CA THR A 67 -6.11 -0.44 -17.51
C THR A 67 -6.37 0.92 -16.86
N TYR A 68 -5.54 1.30 -15.89
CA TYR A 68 -5.73 2.48 -15.04
C TYR A 68 -4.67 3.56 -15.22
N GLY A 69 -3.93 3.54 -16.33
CA GLY A 69 -2.87 4.52 -16.60
C GLY A 69 -3.37 5.97 -16.65
N ALA A 70 -4.62 6.18 -17.07
CA ALA A 70 -5.26 7.49 -17.01
C ALA A 70 -5.44 7.98 -15.56
N ASN A 71 -5.83 7.09 -14.64
CA ASN A 71 -5.94 7.41 -13.22
C ASN A 71 -4.57 7.73 -12.60
N LYS A 72 -3.54 6.98 -12.98
CA LYS A 72 -2.16 7.24 -12.56
C LYS A 72 -1.71 8.64 -12.97
N LYS A 73 -1.86 9.00 -14.25
CA LYS A 73 -1.53 10.34 -14.76
C LYS A 73 -2.29 11.45 -14.03
N LYS A 74 -3.58 11.24 -13.75
CA LYS A 74 -4.41 12.18 -13.01
C LYS A 74 -3.91 12.36 -11.57
N SER A 75 -3.53 11.28 -10.90
CA SER A 75 -2.94 11.29 -9.56
C SER A 75 -1.60 12.03 -9.53
N ASP A 76 -0.70 11.75 -10.48
CA ASP A 76 0.60 12.42 -10.59
C ASP A 76 0.42 13.92 -10.83
N ALA A 77 -0.48 14.32 -11.74
CA ALA A 77 -0.81 15.71 -12.01
C ALA A 77 -1.39 16.43 -10.76
N TYR A 78 -2.28 15.75 -10.03
CA TYR A 78 -2.83 16.29 -8.79
C TYR A 78 -1.73 16.54 -7.75
N MET A 79 -0.82 15.58 -7.53
CA MET A 79 0.30 15.73 -6.59
C MET A 79 1.19 16.91 -6.97
N ALA A 80 1.52 17.05 -8.26
CA ALA A 80 2.34 18.16 -8.75
C ALA A 80 1.67 19.53 -8.57
N ALA A 81 0.36 19.60 -8.78
CA ALA A 81 -0.42 20.83 -8.58
C ALA A 81 -0.58 21.15 -7.08
N ASN A 82 -0.85 20.14 -6.25
CA ASN A 82 -1.08 20.30 -4.83
C ASN A 82 0.18 20.78 -4.09
N ALA A 83 1.37 20.34 -4.50
CA ALA A 83 2.63 20.78 -3.94
C ALA A 83 2.87 22.31 -4.06
N LYS A 84 2.22 22.95 -5.04
CA LYS A 84 2.35 24.39 -5.30
C LYS A 84 1.35 25.24 -4.51
N LYS A 85 0.41 24.60 -3.81
CA LYS A 85 -0.61 25.33 -3.05
C LYS A 85 -0.01 25.98 -1.79
N PRO A 86 -0.47 27.18 -1.41
CA PRO A 86 -0.01 27.84 -0.18
C PRO A 86 -0.22 26.96 1.05
N GLY A 87 0.81 26.90 1.89
CA GLY A 87 0.77 26.15 3.15
C GLY A 87 0.96 24.63 3.00
N VAL A 88 1.12 24.09 1.79
CA VAL A 88 1.42 22.69 1.56
C VAL A 88 2.93 22.46 1.68
N LYS A 89 3.30 21.45 2.47
CA LYS A 89 4.69 20.99 2.65
C LYS A 89 4.78 19.53 2.24
N THR A 90 5.85 19.16 1.53
CA THR A 90 6.13 17.75 1.22
C THR A 90 7.01 17.16 2.31
N ILE A 91 6.62 16.00 2.83
CA ILE A 91 7.37 15.21 3.82
C ILE A 91 7.83 13.89 3.20
N GLY A 92 8.33 12.96 3.99
CA GLY A 92 8.84 11.66 3.50
C GLY A 92 7.86 10.93 2.57
N GLN A 93 8.39 10.07 1.71
CA GLN A 93 7.63 9.27 0.74
C GLN A 93 6.75 10.09 -0.24
N GLY A 94 7.03 11.39 -0.40
CA GLY A 94 6.25 12.28 -1.26
C GLY A 94 4.87 12.66 -0.71
N VAL A 95 4.60 12.39 0.56
CA VAL A 95 3.37 12.78 1.25
C VAL A 95 3.35 14.30 1.39
N GLN A 96 2.22 14.92 1.11
CA GLN A 96 2.03 16.36 1.22
C GLN A 96 1.07 16.67 2.38
N VAL A 97 1.43 17.61 3.20
CA VAL A 97 0.63 18.01 4.36
C VAL A 97 0.37 19.50 4.35
N LYS A 98 -0.87 19.86 4.73
CA LYS A 98 -1.27 21.23 4.99
C LYS A 98 -1.84 21.30 6.41
N GLU A 99 -1.24 22.12 7.23
CA GLU A 99 -1.74 22.37 8.57
C GLU A 99 -2.99 23.26 8.52
N LEU A 100 -4.11 22.75 9.02
CA LEU A 100 -5.38 23.47 9.15
C LEU A 100 -5.55 24.07 10.55
N LYS A 101 -4.98 23.38 11.56
CA LYS A 101 -4.93 23.81 12.95
C LYS A 101 -3.62 23.31 13.56
N ALA A 102 -2.90 24.16 14.23
CA ALA A 102 -1.70 23.79 14.96
C ALA A 102 -2.05 22.93 16.18
N GLY A 103 -1.16 21.97 16.49
CA GLY A 103 -1.19 21.22 17.74
C GLY A 103 -0.02 21.62 18.62
N SER A 104 -0.12 21.39 19.92
CA SER A 104 0.92 21.69 20.90
C SER A 104 1.35 20.47 21.72
N GLY A 105 0.71 19.31 21.51
CA GLY A 105 1.03 18.09 22.24
C GLY A 105 2.21 17.32 21.64
N ALA A 106 2.48 16.14 22.21
CA ALA A 106 3.53 15.24 21.72
C ALA A 106 3.21 14.69 20.32
N THR A 107 4.23 14.27 19.60
CA THR A 107 4.10 13.54 18.32
C THR A 107 4.14 12.03 18.57
N PRO A 108 3.29 11.23 17.89
CA PRO A 108 3.27 9.79 18.06
C PRO A 108 4.55 9.12 17.54
N LYS A 109 4.87 7.98 18.13
CA LYS A 109 5.86 7.03 17.60
C LYS A 109 5.13 5.96 16.78
N THR A 110 5.88 5.23 15.96
CA THR A 110 5.34 4.11 15.16
C THR A 110 4.74 2.99 16.00
N THR A 111 5.16 2.84 17.26
CA THR A 111 4.68 1.83 18.22
C THR A 111 3.40 2.24 18.94
N ASP A 112 2.99 3.50 18.83
CA ASP A 112 1.87 4.03 19.59
C ASP A 112 0.53 3.72 18.91
N VAL A 113 -0.53 3.78 19.70
CA VAL A 113 -1.92 3.84 19.24
C VAL A 113 -2.38 5.29 19.36
N VAL A 114 -2.90 5.84 18.29
CA VAL A 114 -3.44 7.20 18.30
C VAL A 114 -4.95 7.19 18.28
N LYS A 115 -5.54 8.23 18.83
CA LYS A 115 -6.98 8.51 18.76
C LYS A 115 -7.19 9.66 17.80
N ILE A 116 -7.92 9.41 16.72
CA ILE A 116 -8.09 10.38 15.63
C ILE A 116 -9.53 10.50 15.17
N ASN A 117 -9.87 11.68 14.63
CA ASN A 117 -10.97 11.86 13.70
C ASN A 117 -10.38 11.94 12.30
N TYR A 118 -10.97 11.25 11.33
CA TYR A 118 -10.53 11.41 9.96
C TYR A 118 -11.66 11.24 8.93
N VAL A 119 -11.46 11.88 7.79
CA VAL A 119 -12.28 11.71 6.58
C VAL A 119 -11.33 11.51 5.41
N GLY A 120 -11.44 10.35 4.75
CA GLY A 120 -10.69 10.01 3.54
C GLY A 120 -11.51 10.26 2.29
N LYS A 121 -10.92 10.98 1.33
CA LYS A 121 -11.55 11.34 0.05
C LYS A 121 -10.64 11.00 -1.12
N THR A 122 -11.24 10.70 -2.25
CA THR A 122 -10.54 10.69 -3.54
C THR A 122 -10.23 12.13 -3.98
N ILE A 123 -9.38 12.29 -4.98
CA ILE A 123 -9.07 13.62 -5.54
C ILE A 123 -10.27 14.29 -6.20
N GLU A 124 -11.32 13.56 -6.51
CA GLU A 124 -12.62 14.04 -6.99
C GLU A 124 -13.55 14.49 -5.85
N GLY A 125 -13.13 14.32 -4.59
CA GLY A 125 -13.91 14.69 -3.42
C GLY A 125 -14.86 13.60 -2.91
N LYS A 126 -14.92 12.40 -3.53
CA LYS A 126 -15.73 11.29 -3.05
C LYS A 126 -15.17 10.76 -1.74
N VAL A 127 -15.98 10.74 -0.67
CA VAL A 127 -15.63 10.11 0.61
C VAL A 127 -15.63 8.60 0.43
N PHE A 128 -14.55 7.94 0.82
CA PHE A 128 -14.44 6.48 0.79
C PHE A 128 -14.31 5.88 2.19
N ASP A 129 -13.88 6.67 3.17
CA ASP A 129 -13.76 6.24 4.57
C ASP A 129 -13.86 7.45 5.51
N HIS A 130 -14.47 7.25 6.68
CA HIS A 130 -14.47 8.25 7.75
C HIS A 130 -14.66 7.56 9.10
N ARG A 131 -14.03 8.09 10.12
CA ARG A 131 -14.23 7.65 11.51
C ARG A 131 -13.99 8.80 12.47
N ASP A 132 -14.79 8.80 13.53
CA ASP A 132 -14.62 9.71 14.65
C ASP A 132 -14.13 8.93 15.87
N ASN A 133 -13.23 9.57 16.63
CA ASN A 133 -12.70 9.06 17.89
C ASN A 133 -12.13 7.62 17.77
N ALA A 134 -11.53 7.30 16.62
CA ALA A 134 -11.07 5.94 16.32
C ALA A 134 -9.68 5.69 16.91
N PRO A 135 -9.50 4.60 17.68
CA PRO A 135 -8.16 4.13 18.04
C PRO A 135 -7.49 3.51 16.82
N MET A 136 -6.27 3.92 16.53
CA MET A 136 -5.55 3.47 15.34
C MET A 136 -4.08 3.22 15.66
N PRO A 137 -3.58 1.98 15.49
CA PRO A 137 -2.14 1.70 15.59
C PRO A 137 -1.38 2.42 14.48
N VAL A 138 -0.38 3.22 14.82
CA VAL A 138 0.41 4.00 13.84
C VAL A 138 1.11 3.11 12.82
N SER A 139 1.54 1.90 13.22
CA SER A 139 2.15 0.91 12.34
C SER A 139 1.16 0.08 11.51
N GLY A 140 -0.15 0.20 11.78
CA GLY A 140 -1.20 -0.61 11.16
C GLY A 140 -1.88 0.04 9.95
N VAL A 141 -1.38 1.18 9.49
CA VAL A 141 -1.98 1.96 8.39
C VAL A 141 -1.05 2.01 7.17
N ILE A 142 -1.53 2.58 6.06
CA ILE A 142 -0.71 2.75 4.86
C ILE A 142 0.52 3.62 5.16
N PRO A 143 1.67 3.36 4.48
CA PRO A 143 2.96 3.99 4.81
C PRO A 143 2.91 5.52 4.86
N GLY A 144 2.21 6.15 3.91
CA GLY A 144 2.08 7.61 3.88
C GLY A 144 1.27 8.18 5.05
N PHE A 145 0.34 7.42 5.60
CA PHE A 145 -0.44 7.84 6.76
C PHE A 145 0.42 7.75 8.05
N THR A 146 1.20 6.66 8.20
CA THR A 146 2.20 6.51 9.26
C THR A 146 3.22 7.67 9.25
N GLU A 147 3.74 8.02 8.06
CA GLU A 147 4.69 9.12 7.87
C GLU A 147 4.12 10.46 8.36
N ALA A 148 2.84 10.73 8.07
CA ALA A 148 2.18 11.95 8.51
C ALA A 148 1.91 11.95 10.02
N LEU A 149 1.37 10.84 10.56
CA LEU A 149 1.02 10.75 11.99
C LEU A 149 2.24 10.92 12.90
N THR A 150 3.40 10.36 12.52
CA THR A 150 4.64 10.47 13.31
C THR A 150 5.24 11.89 13.32
N LYS A 151 4.70 12.81 12.55
CA LYS A 151 5.10 14.23 12.51
C LYS A 151 4.01 15.18 12.98
N MET A 152 2.81 14.66 13.22
CA MET A 152 1.65 15.43 13.60
C MET A 152 1.53 15.54 15.13
N PRO A 153 1.58 16.77 15.72
CA PRO A 153 1.43 16.93 17.17
C PRO A 153 -0.04 16.73 17.59
N VAL A 154 -0.26 16.23 18.79
CA VAL A 154 -1.60 16.12 19.38
C VAL A 154 -2.27 17.50 19.44
N GLY A 155 -3.55 17.53 19.10
CA GLY A 155 -4.38 18.73 18.96
C GLY A 155 -4.34 19.36 17.58
N ALA A 156 -3.43 18.90 16.69
CA ALA A 156 -3.36 19.37 15.32
C ALA A 156 -4.51 18.83 14.46
N LYS A 157 -4.83 19.58 13.40
CA LYS A 157 -5.69 19.13 12.30
C LYS A 157 -4.98 19.39 10.98
N TRP A 158 -4.77 18.35 10.21
CA TRP A 158 -4.05 18.42 8.94
C TRP A 158 -4.89 17.90 7.78
N GLU A 159 -4.68 18.46 6.60
CA GLU A 159 -5.02 17.83 5.34
C GLU A 159 -3.77 17.10 4.85
N ILE A 160 -3.89 15.79 4.65
CA ILE A 160 -2.79 14.90 4.29
C ILE A 160 -3.11 14.33 2.92
N THR A 161 -2.27 14.64 1.93
CA THR A 161 -2.38 14.07 0.58
C THR A 161 -1.31 13.02 0.40
N ILE A 162 -1.73 11.78 0.18
CA ILE A 162 -0.89 10.60 0.09
C ILE A 162 -0.82 10.14 -1.35
N PRO A 163 0.37 10.13 -1.99
CA PRO A 163 0.54 9.59 -3.33
C PRO A 163 0.25 8.08 -3.33
N TYR A 164 -0.22 7.55 -4.44
CA TYR A 164 -0.52 6.11 -4.54
C TYR A 164 0.66 5.22 -4.15
N SER A 165 1.90 5.65 -4.39
CA SER A 165 3.12 4.91 -4.02
C SER A 165 3.29 4.71 -2.52
N ALA A 166 2.78 5.62 -1.70
CA ALA A 166 2.75 5.53 -0.24
C ALA A 166 1.36 5.12 0.29
N GLY A 167 0.43 4.83 -0.60
CA GLY A 167 -0.92 4.32 -0.33
C GLY A 167 -1.09 2.87 -0.79
N TYR A 168 -2.06 2.61 -1.64
CA TYR A 168 -2.42 1.26 -2.10
C TYR A 168 -1.73 0.84 -3.40
N GLY A 169 -0.95 1.72 -4.04
CA GLY A 169 -0.21 1.41 -5.27
C GLY A 169 -1.12 1.01 -6.43
N SER A 170 -0.82 -0.14 -7.01
CA SER A 170 -1.60 -0.75 -8.09
C SER A 170 -2.78 -1.59 -7.61
N GLN A 171 -3.04 -1.66 -6.31
CA GLN A 171 -4.13 -2.42 -5.73
C GLN A 171 -5.43 -1.62 -5.74
N GLN A 172 -6.55 -2.35 -5.75
CA GLN A 172 -7.89 -1.80 -5.57
C GLN A 172 -8.47 -2.30 -4.25
N PRO A 173 -8.29 -1.57 -3.14
CA PRO A 173 -8.71 -2.03 -1.81
C PRO A 173 -10.22 -2.01 -1.64
N SER A 174 -10.93 -1.22 -2.42
CA SER A 174 -12.39 -1.15 -2.44
C SER A 174 -12.92 -0.76 -3.83
N PRO A 175 -14.20 -0.98 -4.14
CA PRO A 175 -14.80 -0.56 -5.41
C PRO A 175 -14.66 0.94 -5.71
N ASP A 176 -14.58 1.76 -4.66
CA ASP A 176 -14.50 3.22 -4.76
C ASP A 176 -13.08 3.75 -4.98
N LEU A 177 -12.07 2.93 -4.73
CA LEU A 177 -10.67 3.30 -4.89
C LEU A 177 -10.03 2.54 -6.05
N LYS A 178 -9.87 3.23 -7.18
CA LYS A 178 -9.17 2.67 -8.35
C LYS A 178 -7.68 2.49 -8.07
N PRO A 179 -7.00 1.55 -8.74
CA PRO A 179 -5.54 1.50 -8.75
C PRO A 179 -4.91 2.86 -9.04
N PHE A 180 -3.78 3.16 -8.39
CA PHE A 180 -3.04 4.42 -8.49
C PHE A 180 -3.82 5.66 -8.03
N SER A 181 -4.78 5.52 -7.13
CA SER A 181 -5.48 6.68 -6.55
C SER A 181 -4.61 7.39 -5.52
N THR A 182 -4.45 8.70 -5.68
CA THR A 182 -4.01 9.59 -4.62
C THR A 182 -5.14 9.78 -3.61
N LEU A 183 -4.81 9.75 -2.34
CA LEU A 183 -5.75 9.82 -1.23
C LEU A 183 -5.61 11.17 -0.51
N VAL A 184 -6.73 11.78 -0.18
CA VAL A 184 -6.77 13.04 0.58
C VAL A 184 -7.49 12.78 1.89
N PHE A 185 -6.79 12.92 2.99
CA PHE A 185 -7.34 12.78 4.34
C PHE A 185 -7.37 14.11 5.06
N THR A 186 -8.48 14.41 5.71
CA THR A 186 -8.52 15.41 6.76
C THR A 186 -8.45 14.68 8.09
N VAL A 187 -7.41 14.91 8.88
CA VAL A 187 -7.14 14.20 10.13
C VAL A 187 -7.03 15.18 11.27
N GLU A 188 -7.64 14.86 12.40
CA GLU A 188 -7.46 15.55 13.68
C GLU A 188 -6.91 14.55 14.69
N LEU A 189 -5.73 14.83 15.23
CA LEU A 189 -5.08 13.97 16.23
C LEU A 189 -5.54 14.38 17.64
N LEU A 190 -6.38 13.55 18.24
CA LEU A 190 -7.00 13.81 19.54
C LEU A 190 -6.10 13.44 20.71
N GLY A 191 -5.31 12.36 20.56
CA GLY A 191 -4.45 11.88 21.64
C GLY A 191 -3.58 10.71 21.21
N ILE A 192 -2.64 10.36 22.09
CA ILE A 192 -1.79 9.18 21.97
C ILE A 192 -2.13 8.27 23.13
N GLU A 193 -2.53 7.04 22.82
CA GLU A 193 -2.69 5.96 23.79
C GLU A 193 -1.39 5.15 23.75
N LYS A 194 -0.70 5.03 24.89
CA LYS A 194 0.46 4.11 24.96
C LYS A 194 -0.05 2.70 24.70
N ALA A 195 0.62 1.99 23.78
CA ALA A 195 0.37 0.57 23.60
C ALA A 195 0.48 -0.10 24.97
N PRO A 196 -0.44 -1.01 25.36
CA PRO A 196 -0.31 -1.74 26.60
C PRO A 196 1.04 -2.46 26.58
N GLU A 197 1.88 -2.18 27.57
CA GLU A 197 3.17 -2.85 27.73
C GLU A 197 2.88 -4.35 27.86
N GLY A 198 3.31 -5.13 26.85
CA GLY A 198 3.18 -6.60 26.88
C GLY A 198 2.53 -7.29 25.69
N ARG A 199 2.11 -6.58 24.63
CA ARG A 199 1.78 -7.27 23.37
C ARG A 199 2.97 -7.24 22.42
N PRO A 200 3.55 -8.42 22.09
CA PRO A 200 4.52 -8.48 21.00
C PRO A 200 3.84 -8.00 19.71
N ALA A 201 4.56 -7.22 18.93
CA ALA A 201 4.09 -6.78 17.61
C ALA A 201 3.62 -8.02 16.83
N MET A 202 2.34 -8.06 16.45
CA MET A 202 1.82 -9.15 15.63
C MET A 202 2.53 -9.08 14.27
N PRO A 203 3.24 -10.12 13.84
CA PRO A 203 3.82 -10.14 12.50
C PRO A 203 2.68 -10.19 11.48
N GLY A 204 2.54 -9.13 10.69
CA GLY A 204 1.82 -9.11 9.43
C GLY A 204 0.37 -9.58 9.51
N ALA A 205 -0.56 -8.66 9.78
CA ALA A 205 -1.92 -8.87 9.37
C ALA A 205 -1.93 -9.02 7.84
N LYS A 206 -2.20 -10.23 7.36
CA LYS A 206 -2.54 -10.48 5.95
C LYS A 206 -3.72 -9.57 5.60
N PRO A 207 -3.72 -8.89 4.43
CA PRO A 207 -4.94 -8.25 3.95
C PRO A 207 -6.00 -9.34 3.81
N GLY A 208 -7.15 -9.07 4.40
CA GLY A 208 -8.27 -10.00 4.51
C GLY A 208 -8.71 -10.54 3.16
N MET A 209 -9.20 -11.75 3.26
CA MET A 209 -9.93 -12.48 2.21
C MET A 209 -11.09 -11.65 1.66
#